data_747f675a0415db7bb2903c2133a0181d
#
_entry.id   747f675a0415db7bb2903c2133a0181d
#
_cell.length_a   1.000
_cell.length_b   1.000
_cell.length_c   1.000
_cell.angle_alpha   90.00
_cell.angle_beta   90.00
_cell.angle_gamma   90.00
#
_symmetry.space_group_name_H-M   'P 1'
#
loop_
_entity.id
_entity.type
_entity.pdbx_description
1 polymer ?
#
loop_
_entity_poly.entity_id
_entity_poly.type
_entity_poly.pdbx_seq_one_letter_code
_entity_poly.pdbx_strand_id
1 'polypeptide(L)'
;MAVAPVIEPAVSSEPFGTLLTPITLRTAGERIAERIVTAIALGEFVPDQRLPAERELAGMLEVSRTTVREALQRLQASGYVTTRRGRGGGTFVRADRGPDFDDMIARTLEPVWADLTQLLDFRHLVEQLIARTAAQRRDERDIARIRRAVDDYADAADRDESRRADHALHQAIAQATHNGRLAELSAQSRREVSLGFDAEPYTPEVRRRALHQHPSLAMAVIAGDAEAAARCAAEHFSLTEDMIRELHARIRLRAEGDPEFP
;
A
#
# COMPACT_ATOMS: atom_id res chain seq x y z
N MET A 1 -76.10 -24.45 -16.44
CA MET A 1 -75.38 -23.19 -16.29
C MET A 1 -74.51 -23.30 -15.06
N ALA A 2 -73.22 -23.51 -15.27
CA ALA A 2 -72.24 -23.61 -14.19
C ALA A 2 -71.63 -22.22 -13.99
N VAL A 3 -71.67 -21.73 -12.75
CA VAL A 3 -71.06 -20.45 -12.34
C VAL A 3 -69.58 -20.72 -12.10
N ALA A 4 -68.73 -19.97 -12.81
CA ALA A 4 -67.31 -20.01 -12.62
C ALA A 4 -66.89 -19.37 -11.28
N PRO A 5 -65.86 -19.87 -10.60
CA PRO A 5 -65.35 -19.26 -9.37
C PRO A 5 -64.62 -17.95 -9.65
N VAL A 6 -64.94 -16.93 -8.86
CA VAL A 6 -64.25 -15.66 -8.82
C VAL A 6 -62.89 -15.88 -8.17
N ILE A 7 -61.83 -15.64 -8.93
CA ILE A 7 -60.47 -15.61 -8.39
C ILE A 7 -60.23 -14.23 -7.78
N GLU A 8 -60.20 -14.15 -6.44
CA GLU A 8 -59.72 -12.98 -5.72
C GLU A 8 -58.20 -12.83 -5.97
N PRO A 9 -57.70 -11.64 -6.32
CA PRO A 9 -56.25 -11.43 -6.43
C PRO A 9 -55.67 -11.42 -4.99
N ALA A 10 -54.74 -12.36 -4.75
CA ALA A 10 -53.93 -12.32 -3.56
C ALA A 10 -53.07 -11.02 -3.56
N VAL A 11 -53.47 -10.07 -2.76
CA VAL A 11 -52.66 -8.89 -2.42
C VAL A 11 -51.49 -9.42 -1.58
N SER A 12 -50.35 -9.63 -2.20
CA SER A 12 -49.10 -9.85 -1.49
C SER A 12 -48.73 -8.56 -0.77
N SER A 13 -49.05 -8.49 0.51
CA SER A 13 -48.55 -7.47 1.42
C SER A 13 -47.05 -7.72 1.66
N GLU A 14 -46.19 -7.36 0.72
CA GLU A 14 -44.82 -7.11 1.03
C GLU A 14 -44.77 -5.88 1.92
N PRO A 15 -44.27 -6.00 3.15
CA PRO A 15 -44.21 -4.84 4.02
C PRO A 15 -43.19 -3.85 3.45
N PHE A 16 -43.48 -2.56 3.53
CA PHE A 16 -42.60 -1.40 3.21
C PHE A 16 -41.26 -1.41 3.96
N GLY A 17 -40.81 -2.56 4.45
CA GLY A 17 -39.62 -2.76 5.26
C GLY A 17 -38.28 -2.48 4.56
N THR A 18 -38.22 -2.51 3.23
CA THR A 18 -36.95 -2.33 2.48
C THR A 18 -36.51 -0.86 2.43
N LEU A 19 -37.41 0.09 2.64
CA LEU A 19 -37.08 1.52 2.67
C LEU A 19 -36.55 2.03 4.02
N LEU A 20 -36.65 1.23 5.07
CA LEU A 20 -36.23 1.56 6.42
C LEU A 20 -34.98 0.88 6.89
N THR A 21 -34.26 0.19 5.98
CA THR A 21 -32.93 -0.36 6.30
C THR A 21 -31.98 0.82 6.58
N PRO A 22 -31.36 0.90 7.77
CA PRO A 22 -30.45 1.98 8.08
C PRO A 22 -29.33 2.04 7.04
N ILE A 23 -29.17 3.17 6.36
CA ILE A 23 -28.03 3.40 5.47
C ILE A 23 -26.82 3.56 6.38
N THR A 24 -26.02 2.53 6.52
CA THR A 24 -24.76 2.57 7.28
C THR A 24 -23.72 3.30 6.42
N LEU A 25 -23.71 4.62 6.48
CA LEU A 25 -22.62 5.41 5.90
C LEU A 25 -21.38 5.20 6.75
N ARG A 26 -20.33 4.65 6.17
CA ARG A 26 -19.02 4.54 6.81
C ARG A 26 -18.48 5.93 7.11
N THR A 27 -18.09 6.16 8.35
CA THR A 27 -17.48 7.43 8.76
C THR A 27 -16.07 7.55 8.18
N ALA A 28 -15.57 8.78 8.05
CA ALA A 28 -14.19 9.01 7.64
C ALA A 28 -13.18 8.33 8.60
N GLY A 29 -13.50 8.30 9.91
CA GLY A 29 -12.70 7.60 10.91
C GLY A 29 -12.61 6.09 10.68
N GLU A 30 -13.72 5.44 10.29
CA GLU A 30 -13.74 4.01 9.93
C GLU A 30 -12.87 3.73 8.71
N ARG A 31 -13.03 4.51 7.65
CA ARG A 31 -12.23 4.36 6.43
C ARG A 31 -10.73 4.53 6.68
N ILE A 32 -10.35 5.47 7.55
CA ILE A 32 -8.95 5.67 7.94
C ILE A 32 -8.44 4.48 8.77
N ALA A 33 -9.24 3.97 9.71
CA ALA A 33 -8.85 2.80 10.49
C ALA A 33 -8.62 1.57 9.60
N GLU A 34 -9.53 1.27 8.68
CA GLU A 34 -9.39 0.19 7.70
C GLU A 34 -8.12 0.36 6.84
N ARG A 35 -7.87 1.59 6.36
CA ARG A 35 -6.68 1.91 5.57
C ARG A 35 -5.38 1.71 6.35
N ILE A 36 -5.33 2.07 7.64
CA ILE A 36 -4.16 1.83 8.49
C ILE A 36 -3.97 0.32 8.73
N VAL A 37 -5.04 -0.46 8.91
CA VAL A 37 -4.95 -1.93 9.04
C VAL A 37 -4.39 -2.54 7.77
N THR A 38 -4.84 -2.10 6.60
CA THR A 38 -4.30 -2.54 5.31
C THR A 38 -2.82 -2.19 5.17
N ALA A 39 -2.41 -0.99 5.57
CA ALA A 39 -1.01 -0.57 5.59
C ALA A 39 -0.16 -1.44 6.55
N ILE A 40 -0.71 -1.85 7.70
CA ILE A 40 -0.07 -2.82 8.60
C ILE A 40 0.06 -4.19 7.92
N ALA A 41 -0.98 -4.66 7.24
CA ALA A 41 -0.97 -5.95 6.55
C ALA A 41 0.03 -5.99 5.40
N LEU A 42 0.18 -4.90 4.69
CA LEU A 42 1.16 -4.73 3.61
C LEU A 42 2.58 -4.48 4.13
N GLY A 43 2.78 -4.31 5.44
CA GLY A 43 4.11 -4.05 6.03
C GLY A 43 4.60 -2.61 5.86
N GLU A 44 3.70 -1.67 5.53
CA GLU A 44 4.03 -0.24 5.60
C GLU A 44 4.29 0.18 7.04
N PHE A 45 3.50 -0.37 7.97
CA PHE A 45 3.72 -0.30 9.40
C PHE A 45 3.95 -1.70 9.95
N VAL A 46 5.03 -1.90 10.71
CA VAL A 46 5.38 -3.21 11.29
C VAL A 46 5.11 -3.25 12.79
N PRO A 47 5.00 -4.45 13.39
CA PRO A 47 4.90 -4.60 14.84
C PRO A 47 5.93 -3.78 15.60
N ASP A 48 5.51 -3.21 16.73
CA ASP A 48 6.27 -2.31 17.61
C ASP A 48 6.72 -0.99 16.98
N GLN A 49 6.40 -0.75 15.71
CA GLN A 49 6.66 0.54 15.09
C GLN A 49 5.69 1.59 15.64
N ARG A 50 6.22 2.80 15.86
CA ARG A 50 5.41 3.97 16.17
C ARG A 50 4.76 4.49 14.89
N LEU A 51 3.44 4.65 14.90
CA LEU A 51 2.72 5.35 13.83
C LEU A 51 3.10 6.84 13.81
N PRO A 52 3.00 7.50 12.65
CA PRO A 52 3.14 8.95 12.57
C PRO A 52 2.20 9.66 13.56
N ALA A 53 2.60 10.83 14.06
CA ALA A 53 1.78 11.58 15.00
C ALA A 53 0.42 11.97 14.38
N GLU A 54 -0.61 12.16 15.21
CA GLU A 54 -1.96 12.55 14.72
C GLU A 54 -1.92 13.74 13.74
N ARG A 55 -1.01 14.70 13.95
CA ARG A 55 -0.85 15.86 13.08
C ARG A 55 -0.28 15.47 11.72
N GLU A 56 0.67 14.55 11.70
CA GLU A 56 1.31 14.06 10.48
C GLU A 56 0.35 13.20 9.67
N LEU A 57 -0.35 12.26 10.33
CA LEU A 57 -1.39 11.46 9.69
C LEU A 57 -2.52 12.33 9.12
N ALA A 58 -2.92 13.39 9.84
CA ALA A 58 -3.95 14.32 9.37
C ALA A 58 -3.51 15.05 8.10
N GLY A 59 -2.22 15.45 8.03
CA GLY A 59 -1.64 16.05 6.83
C GLY A 59 -1.52 15.07 5.67
N MET A 60 -1.02 13.85 5.91
CA MET A 60 -0.87 12.80 4.88
C MET A 60 -2.21 12.40 4.26
N LEU A 61 -3.27 12.32 5.08
CA LEU A 61 -4.59 11.83 4.67
C LEU A 61 -5.56 12.98 4.30
N GLU A 62 -5.11 14.24 4.40
CA GLU A 62 -5.90 15.45 4.13
C GLU A 62 -7.23 15.49 4.91
N VAL A 63 -7.18 15.12 6.20
CA VAL A 63 -8.35 15.08 7.10
C VAL A 63 -8.11 15.86 8.38
N SER A 64 -9.17 16.02 9.20
CA SER A 64 -9.04 16.66 10.50
C SER A 64 -8.29 15.76 11.50
N ARG A 65 -7.58 16.38 12.47
CA ARG A 65 -6.95 15.64 13.58
C ARG A 65 -7.97 14.88 14.42
N THR A 66 -9.19 15.39 14.54
CA THR A 66 -10.28 14.72 15.24
C THR A 66 -10.62 13.41 14.55
N THR A 67 -10.75 13.39 13.23
CA THR A 67 -11.03 12.19 12.44
C THR A 67 -9.92 11.13 12.57
N VAL A 68 -8.64 11.56 12.56
CA VAL A 68 -7.51 10.66 12.82
C VAL A 68 -7.57 10.07 14.23
N ARG A 69 -7.89 10.89 15.24
CA ARG A 69 -8.01 10.43 16.62
C ARG A 69 -9.12 9.40 16.79
N GLU A 70 -10.26 9.60 16.16
CA GLU A 70 -11.34 8.61 16.13
C GLU A 70 -10.89 7.29 15.51
N ALA A 71 -10.17 7.33 14.39
CA ALA A 71 -9.60 6.15 13.75
C ALA A 71 -8.63 5.41 14.68
N LEU A 72 -7.69 6.12 15.30
CA LEU A 72 -6.72 5.54 16.24
C LEU A 72 -7.38 4.94 17.49
N GLN A 73 -8.44 5.57 18.00
CA GLN A 73 -9.23 5.02 19.12
C GLN A 73 -9.92 3.72 18.73
N ARG A 74 -10.47 3.62 17.52
CA ARG A 74 -11.06 2.37 16.98
C ARG A 74 -10.00 1.28 16.87
N LEU A 75 -8.85 1.59 16.28
CA LEU A 75 -7.73 0.64 16.17
C LEU A 75 -7.23 0.16 17.53
N GLN A 76 -7.23 1.04 18.53
CA GLN A 76 -6.85 0.67 19.90
C GLN A 76 -7.92 -0.23 20.53
N ALA A 77 -9.19 0.07 20.36
CA ALA A 77 -10.30 -0.76 20.86
C ALA A 77 -10.30 -2.17 20.24
N SER A 78 -9.95 -2.27 18.94
CA SER A 78 -9.83 -3.55 18.22
C SER A 78 -8.47 -4.24 18.42
N GLY A 79 -7.56 -3.67 19.22
CA GLY A 79 -6.29 -4.30 19.59
C GLY A 79 -5.18 -4.23 18.53
N TYR A 80 -5.33 -3.45 17.46
CA TYR A 80 -4.29 -3.32 16.43
C TYR A 80 -3.15 -2.38 16.82
N VAL A 81 -3.44 -1.42 17.69
CA VAL A 81 -2.45 -0.47 18.18
C VAL A 81 -2.53 -0.32 19.70
N THR A 82 -1.48 0.20 20.30
CA THR A 82 -1.43 0.58 21.72
C THR A 82 -0.89 1.99 21.87
N THR A 83 -1.40 2.75 22.83
CA THR A 83 -0.94 4.10 23.11
C THR A 83 -0.07 4.10 24.34
N ARG A 84 1.16 4.65 24.22
CA ARG A 84 2.10 4.86 25.34
C ARG A 84 2.18 6.36 25.64
N ARG A 85 2.10 6.74 26.92
CA ARG A 85 2.16 8.14 27.38
C ARG A 85 3.60 8.51 27.76
N GLY A 86 3.90 9.81 27.78
CA GLY A 86 5.15 10.35 28.25
C GLY A 86 6.20 10.64 27.17
N ARG A 87 7.45 10.89 27.59
CA ARG A 87 8.57 11.17 26.69
C ARG A 87 8.85 9.92 25.83
N GLY A 88 8.77 10.06 24.51
CA GLY A 88 8.82 8.92 23.59
C GLY A 88 7.48 8.18 23.42
N GLY A 89 6.38 8.73 23.98
CA GLY A 89 5.04 8.19 23.80
C GLY A 89 4.54 8.30 22.35
N GLY A 90 3.39 7.69 22.09
CA GLY A 90 2.76 7.66 20.77
C GLY A 90 1.87 6.44 20.62
N THR A 91 1.37 6.23 19.41
CA THR A 91 0.61 5.05 19.03
C THR A 91 1.54 4.05 18.36
N PHE A 92 1.53 2.80 18.80
CA PHE A 92 2.42 1.73 18.33
C PHE A 92 1.60 0.58 17.78
N VAL A 93 2.06 -0.02 16.68
CA VAL A 93 1.46 -1.22 16.09
C VAL A 93 1.67 -2.41 17.04
N ARG A 94 0.64 -3.23 17.25
CA ARG A 94 0.77 -4.47 18.02
C ARG A 94 1.17 -5.64 17.14
N ALA A 95 1.89 -6.60 17.72
CA ALA A 95 2.25 -7.84 17.03
C ALA A 95 1.04 -8.77 16.86
N ASP A 96 0.13 -8.78 17.85
CA ASP A 96 -1.09 -9.58 17.77
C ASP A 96 -2.09 -8.93 16.81
N ARG A 97 -2.52 -9.70 15.84
CA ARG A 97 -3.57 -9.30 14.91
C ARG A 97 -4.92 -9.57 15.57
N GLY A 98 -5.77 -8.54 15.62
CA GLY A 98 -7.13 -8.71 16.15
C GLY A 98 -7.95 -9.70 15.30
N PRO A 99 -9.07 -10.23 15.85
CA PRO A 99 -9.87 -11.27 15.18
C PRO A 99 -10.43 -10.83 13.81
N ASP A 100 -10.73 -9.55 13.63
CA ASP A 100 -11.33 -9.00 12.40
C ASP A 100 -10.29 -8.47 11.42
N PHE A 101 -9.02 -8.85 11.55
CA PHE A 101 -7.91 -8.28 10.76
C PHE A 101 -8.11 -8.50 9.25
N ASP A 102 -8.33 -9.75 8.86
CA ASP A 102 -8.49 -10.10 7.44
C ASP A 102 -9.78 -9.50 6.86
N ASP A 103 -10.86 -9.44 7.64
CA ASP A 103 -12.12 -8.80 7.23
C ASP A 103 -11.97 -7.29 7.02
N MET A 104 -11.19 -6.62 7.85
CA MET A 104 -10.90 -5.19 7.65
C MET A 104 -10.09 -4.95 6.38
N ILE A 105 -9.12 -5.81 6.10
CA ILE A 105 -8.32 -5.72 4.87
C ILE A 105 -9.20 -5.99 3.65
N ALA A 106 -10.03 -7.03 3.69
CA ALA A 106 -10.97 -7.35 2.61
C ALA A 106 -11.88 -6.14 2.29
N ARG A 107 -12.46 -5.53 3.32
CA ARG A 107 -13.29 -4.31 3.16
C ARG A 107 -12.55 -3.13 2.53
N THR A 108 -11.24 -3.06 2.66
CA THR A 108 -10.41 -1.98 2.09
C THR A 108 -9.94 -2.32 0.68
N LEU A 109 -9.47 -3.55 0.46
CA LEU A 109 -8.86 -3.95 -0.82
C LEU A 109 -9.88 -4.33 -1.88
N GLU A 110 -10.93 -5.09 -1.54
CA GLU A 110 -11.89 -5.58 -2.55
C GLU A 110 -12.53 -4.46 -3.39
N PRO A 111 -13.00 -3.34 -2.80
CA PRO A 111 -13.61 -2.27 -3.58
C PRO A 111 -12.67 -1.57 -4.55
N VAL A 112 -11.36 -1.63 -4.31
CA VAL A 112 -10.33 -0.92 -5.09
C VAL A 112 -9.39 -1.87 -5.84
N TRP A 113 -9.65 -3.19 -5.77
CA TRP A 113 -8.73 -4.20 -6.30
C TRP A 113 -8.44 -4.06 -7.78
N ALA A 114 -9.47 -3.79 -8.58
CA ALA A 114 -9.31 -3.61 -10.02
C ALA A 114 -8.44 -2.38 -10.33
N ASP A 115 -8.67 -1.26 -9.65
CA ASP A 115 -7.89 -0.04 -9.83
C ASP A 115 -6.46 -0.21 -9.33
N LEU A 116 -6.28 -0.88 -8.19
CA LEU A 116 -4.95 -1.20 -7.64
C LEU A 116 -4.16 -2.10 -8.59
N THR A 117 -4.80 -3.09 -9.20
CA THR A 117 -4.15 -3.97 -10.18
C THR A 117 -3.68 -3.18 -11.41
N GLN A 118 -4.50 -2.26 -11.93
CA GLN A 118 -4.10 -1.38 -13.03
C GLN A 118 -2.97 -0.43 -12.63
N LEU A 119 -2.97 0.08 -11.40
CA LEU A 119 -1.91 0.93 -10.88
C LEU A 119 -0.58 0.18 -10.77
N LEU A 120 -0.60 -1.07 -10.30
CA LEU A 120 0.60 -1.91 -10.19
C LEU A 120 1.18 -2.23 -11.57
N ASP A 121 0.34 -2.59 -12.55
CA ASP A 121 0.74 -2.81 -13.94
C ASP A 121 1.31 -1.52 -14.56
N PHE A 122 0.63 -0.40 -14.40
CA PHE A 122 1.12 0.91 -14.85
C PHE A 122 2.48 1.24 -14.26
N ARG A 123 2.66 1.07 -12.94
CA ARG A 123 3.94 1.30 -12.26
C ARG A 123 5.03 0.41 -12.83
N HIS A 124 4.74 -0.87 -12.99
CA HIS A 124 5.68 -1.84 -13.56
C HIS A 124 6.18 -1.40 -14.94
N LEU A 125 5.29 -0.96 -15.84
CA LEU A 125 5.64 -0.46 -17.16
C LEU A 125 6.43 0.85 -17.12
N VAL A 126 6.00 1.80 -16.29
CA VAL A 126 6.62 3.13 -16.18
C VAL A 126 8.03 3.03 -15.61
N GLU A 127 8.26 2.21 -14.58
CA GLU A 127 9.58 2.09 -13.95
C GLU A 127 10.59 1.39 -14.86
N GLN A 128 10.17 0.44 -15.70
CA GLN A 128 11.01 -0.11 -16.76
C GLN A 128 11.42 0.95 -17.79
N LEU A 129 10.45 1.79 -18.23
CA LEU A 129 10.72 2.89 -19.14
C LEU A 129 11.69 3.91 -18.52
N ILE A 130 11.52 4.22 -17.24
CA ILE A 130 12.38 5.14 -16.49
C ILE A 130 13.80 4.59 -16.41
N ALA A 131 13.99 3.34 -15.99
CA ALA A 131 15.30 2.72 -15.88
C ALA A 131 16.03 2.65 -17.23
N ARG A 132 15.32 2.24 -18.27
CA ARG A 132 15.81 2.25 -19.66
C ARG A 132 16.28 3.64 -20.11
N THR A 133 15.44 4.63 -19.87
CA THR A 133 15.70 6.02 -20.28
C THR A 133 16.85 6.63 -19.47
N ALA A 134 16.90 6.36 -18.19
CA ALA A 134 18.00 6.76 -17.31
C ALA A 134 19.33 6.19 -17.80
N ALA A 135 19.38 4.90 -18.13
CA ALA A 135 20.57 4.26 -18.69
C ALA A 135 21.05 4.90 -19.99
N GLN A 136 20.15 5.41 -20.81
CA GLN A 136 20.47 6.09 -22.07
C GLN A 136 20.94 7.55 -21.88
N ARG A 137 20.51 8.23 -20.81
CA ARG A 137 20.66 9.68 -20.67
C ARG A 137 21.53 10.13 -19.50
N ARG A 138 21.82 9.23 -18.51
CA ARG A 138 22.61 9.57 -17.33
C ARG A 138 23.94 10.26 -17.69
N ASP A 139 24.28 11.27 -16.93
CA ASP A 139 25.59 11.91 -16.95
C ASP A 139 26.45 11.48 -15.74
N GLU A 140 27.66 12.02 -15.62
CA GLU A 140 28.58 11.71 -14.52
C GLU A 140 28.04 12.12 -13.15
N ARG A 141 27.17 13.14 -13.08
CA ARG A 141 26.55 13.59 -11.82
C ARG A 141 25.47 12.60 -11.39
N ASP A 142 24.72 12.08 -12.34
CA ASP A 142 23.71 11.06 -12.08
C ASP A 142 24.35 9.76 -11.62
N ILE A 143 25.43 9.34 -12.28
CA ILE A 143 26.21 8.16 -11.90
C ILE A 143 26.70 8.28 -10.45
N ALA A 144 27.27 9.44 -10.08
CA ALA A 144 27.75 9.67 -8.72
C ALA A 144 26.61 9.65 -7.69
N ARG A 145 25.42 10.19 -8.05
CA ARG A 145 24.25 10.21 -7.20
C ARG A 145 23.66 8.82 -7.00
N ILE A 146 23.53 8.03 -8.07
CA ILE A 146 23.03 6.65 -8.03
C ILE A 146 23.95 5.76 -7.20
N ARG A 147 25.28 5.86 -7.38
CA ARG A 147 26.25 5.11 -6.55
C ARG A 147 26.07 5.41 -5.07
N ARG A 148 26.05 6.69 -4.71
CA ARG A 148 25.85 7.09 -3.31
C ARG A 148 24.55 6.53 -2.74
N ALA A 149 23.44 6.60 -3.47
CA ALA A 149 22.16 6.12 -3.00
C ALA A 149 22.14 4.59 -2.79
N VAL A 150 22.86 3.81 -3.60
CA VAL A 150 23.03 2.36 -3.39
C VAL A 150 23.87 2.08 -2.16
N ASP A 151 24.97 2.82 -1.97
CA ASP A 151 25.84 2.67 -0.81
C ASP A 151 25.07 3.04 0.49
N ASP A 152 24.36 4.16 0.50
CA ASP A 152 23.49 4.58 1.61
C ASP A 152 22.42 3.51 1.94
N TYR A 153 21.88 2.82 0.93
CA TYR A 153 20.92 1.75 1.14
C TYR A 153 21.59 0.49 1.76
N ALA A 154 22.77 0.14 1.30
CA ALA A 154 23.51 -1.01 1.85
C ALA A 154 23.92 -0.78 3.31
N ASP A 155 24.31 0.45 3.64
CA ASP A 155 24.81 0.85 4.97
C ASP A 155 23.68 1.21 5.96
N ALA A 156 22.42 1.26 5.52
CA ALA A 156 21.29 1.65 6.35
C ALA A 156 21.16 0.75 7.59
N ALA A 157 21.28 1.37 8.77
CA ALA A 157 21.30 0.67 10.06
C ALA A 157 19.91 0.19 10.50
N ASP A 158 18.86 0.88 10.09
CA ASP A 158 17.50 0.56 10.47
C ASP A 158 16.53 0.62 9.27
N ARG A 159 15.27 0.29 9.56
CA ARG A 159 14.21 0.26 8.56
C ARG A 159 13.91 1.65 7.97
N ASP A 160 13.91 2.67 8.80
CA ASP A 160 13.55 4.02 8.36
C ASP A 160 14.69 4.63 7.52
N GLU A 161 15.94 4.33 7.83
CA GLU A 161 17.08 4.66 7.00
C GLU A 161 17.03 3.91 5.67
N SER A 162 16.77 2.60 5.70
CA SER A 162 16.62 1.78 4.49
C SER A 162 15.53 2.34 3.55
N ARG A 163 14.37 2.74 4.09
CA ARG A 163 13.28 3.33 3.29
C ARG A 163 13.65 4.68 2.68
N ARG A 164 14.35 5.53 3.44
CA ARG A 164 14.84 6.81 2.90
C ARG A 164 15.85 6.60 1.78
N ALA A 165 16.77 5.66 1.96
CA ALA A 165 17.77 5.35 0.95
C ALA A 165 17.15 4.68 -0.29
N ASP A 166 16.19 3.78 -0.11
CA ASP A 166 15.36 3.20 -1.17
C ASP A 166 14.71 4.30 -2.04
N HIS A 167 13.99 5.20 -1.36
CA HIS A 167 13.38 6.34 -2.04
C HIS A 167 14.41 7.20 -2.79
N ALA A 168 15.56 7.49 -2.16
CA ALA A 168 16.61 8.30 -2.77
C ALA A 168 17.19 7.64 -4.03
N LEU A 169 17.36 6.32 -4.03
CA LEU A 169 17.83 5.55 -5.19
C LEU A 169 16.86 5.65 -6.37
N HIS A 170 15.57 5.36 -6.14
CA HIS A 170 14.57 5.42 -7.19
C HIS A 170 14.39 6.84 -7.72
N GLN A 171 14.43 7.84 -6.84
CA GLN A 171 14.42 9.24 -7.24
C GLN A 171 15.66 9.62 -8.09
N ALA A 172 16.86 9.14 -7.72
CA ALA A 172 18.08 9.41 -8.47
C ALA A 172 18.00 8.81 -9.88
N ILE A 173 17.49 7.58 -10.02
CA ILE A 173 17.28 6.92 -11.32
C ILE A 173 16.23 7.69 -12.14
N ALA A 174 15.11 8.08 -11.56
CA ALA A 174 14.08 8.83 -12.25
C ALA A 174 14.58 10.21 -12.73
N GLN A 175 15.38 10.91 -11.93
CA GLN A 175 16.02 12.17 -12.32
C GLN A 175 17.03 12.01 -13.44
N ALA A 176 17.75 10.89 -13.50
CA ALA A 176 18.72 10.57 -14.56
C ALA A 176 18.06 10.39 -15.95
N THR A 177 16.74 10.32 -16.03
CA THR A 177 16.01 10.40 -17.30
C THR A 177 16.10 11.79 -17.95
N HIS A 178 16.48 12.83 -17.21
CA HIS A 178 16.46 14.23 -17.59
C HIS A 178 15.07 14.66 -18.13
N ASN A 179 14.02 14.02 -17.61
CA ASN A 179 12.62 14.30 -17.95
C ASN A 179 11.79 14.42 -16.66
N GLY A 180 11.47 15.66 -16.27
CA GLY A 180 10.70 15.93 -15.05
C GLY A 180 9.32 15.27 -15.02
N ARG A 181 8.71 14.99 -16.20
CA ARG A 181 7.43 14.29 -16.26
C ARG A 181 7.54 12.82 -15.85
N LEU A 182 8.63 12.14 -16.26
CA LEU A 182 8.88 10.75 -15.84
C LEU A 182 9.18 10.68 -14.34
N ALA A 183 9.96 11.61 -13.81
CA ALA A 183 10.23 11.69 -12.37
C ALA A 183 8.96 11.94 -11.55
N GLU A 184 8.04 12.78 -12.05
CA GLU A 184 6.75 13.03 -11.39
C GLU A 184 5.85 11.79 -11.44
N LEU A 185 5.78 11.07 -12.57
CA LEU A 185 5.01 9.83 -12.71
C LEU A 185 5.49 8.75 -11.73
N SER A 186 6.81 8.56 -11.58
CA SER A 186 7.38 7.65 -10.59
C SER A 186 6.96 8.04 -9.16
N ALA A 187 7.12 9.32 -8.80
CA ALA A 187 6.73 9.82 -7.50
C ALA A 187 5.22 9.66 -7.23
N GLN A 188 4.38 9.90 -8.23
CA GLN A 188 2.93 9.77 -8.12
C GLN A 188 2.52 8.31 -7.93
N SER A 189 2.98 7.38 -8.76
CA SER A 189 2.64 5.96 -8.66
C SER A 189 3.06 5.39 -7.30
N ARG A 190 4.21 5.81 -6.77
CA ARG A 190 4.68 5.42 -5.44
C ARG A 190 3.72 5.90 -4.34
N ARG A 191 3.28 7.17 -4.37
CA ARG A 191 2.30 7.70 -3.40
C ARG A 191 0.97 6.95 -3.45
N GLU A 192 0.51 6.58 -4.63
CA GLU A 192 -0.75 5.86 -4.82
C GLU A 192 -0.66 4.41 -4.30
N VAL A 193 0.42 3.69 -4.60
CA VAL A 193 0.67 2.33 -4.09
C VAL A 193 0.82 2.31 -2.57
N SER A 194 1.38 3.36 -1.97
CA SER A 194 1.56 3.48 -0.51
C SER A 194 0.30 3.87 0.26
N LEU A 195 -0.87 3.76 -0.34
CA LEU A 195 -2.15 4.12 0.29
C LEU A 195 -2.17 5.53 0.91
N GLY A 196 -1.30 6.43 0.44
CA GLY A 196 -1.18 7.81 0.92
C GLY A 196 -0.44 7.96 2.25
N PHE A 197 0.25 6.93 2.74
CA PHE A 197 1.13 7.04 3.91
C PHE A 197 2.58 7.39 3.54
N ASP A 198 2.84 7.60 2.26
CA ASP A 198 4.18 7.88 1.68
C ASP A 198 5.24 6.84 2.11
N ALA A 199 4.78 5.62 2.28
CA ALA A 199 5.54 4.53 2.83
C ALA A 199 5.19 3.24 2.06
N GLU A 200 6.02 2.86 1.11
CA GLU A 200 5.83 1.59 0.40
C GLU A 200 5.88 0.39 1.36
N PRO A 201 5.19 -0.71 1.01
CA PRO A 201 5.33 -1.97 1.71
C PRO A 201 6.80 -2.35 1.86
N TYR A 202 7.27 -2.51 3.09
CA TYR A 202 8.69 -2.73 3.36
C TYR A 202 8.87 -3.74 4.50
N THR A 203 8.73 -5.01 4.15
CA THR A 203 8.98 -6.11 5.08
C THR A 203 10.47 -6.47 5.13
N PRO A 204 10.94 -7.20 6.17
CA PRO A 204 12.30 -7.73 6.18
C PRO A 204 12.64 -8.58 4.95
N GLU A 205 11.64 -9.28 4.39
CA GLU A 205 11.79 -10.05 3.15
C GLU A 205 12.04 -9.15 1.95
N VAL A 206 11.21 -8.11 1.78
CA VAL A 206 11.38 -7.10 0.72
C VAL A 206 12.77 -6.47 0.81
N ARG A 207 13.19 -6.05 2.02
CA ARG A 207 14.54 -5.49 2.22
C ARG A 207 15.64 -6.46 1.80
N ARG A 208 15.56 -7.72 2.19
CA ARG A 208 16.55 -8.75 1.85
C ARG A 208 16.67 -8.93 0.34
N ARG A 209 15.57 -8.99 -0.38
CA ARG A 209 15.56 -9.10 -1.85
C ARG A 209 16.07 -7.82 -2.51
N ALA A 210 15.64 -6.66 -2.04
CA ALA A 210 16.07 -5.36 -2.55
C ALA A 210 17.58 -5.13 -2.39
N LEU A 211 18.21 -5.60 -1.30
CA LEU A 211 19.68 -5.55 -1.12
C LEU A 211 20.46 -6.21 -2.27
N HIS A 212 19.89 -7.20 -2.96
CA HIS A 212 20.49 -7.84 -4.12
C HIS A 212 20.07 -7.16 -5.43
N GLN A 213 18.86 -6.65 -5.51
CA GLN A 213 18.32 -6.10 -6.76
C GLN A 213 18.73 -4.64 -7.00
N HIS A 214 18.83 -3.81 -5.97
CA HIS A 214 19.24 -2.41 -6.10
C HIS A 214 20.65 -2.25 -6.74
N PRO A 215 21.70 -2.99 -6.31
CA PRO A 215 23.00 -2.93 -6.98
C PRO A 215 22.91 -3.32 -8.47
N SER A 216 22.13 -4.36 -8.79
CA SER A 216 21.97 -4.83 -10.17
C SER A 216 21.30 -3.77 -11.05
N LEU A 217 20.21 -3.16 -10.56
CA LEU A 217 19.51 -2.08 -11.25
C LEU A 217 20.43 -0.85 -11.44
N ALA A 218 21.07 -0.42 -10.36
CA ALA A 218 21.97 0.73 -10.40
C ALA A 218 23.15 0.52 -11.36
N MET A 219 23.79 -0.66 -11.31
CA MET A 219 24.91 -0.98 -12.21
C MET A 219 24.47 -1.01 -13.68
N ALA A 220 23.32 -1.56 -14.00
CA ALA A 220 22.78 -1.55 -15.36
C ALA A 220 22.54 -0.10 -15.86
N VAL A 221 21.96 0.76 -15.02
CA VAL A 221 21.79 2.19 -15.35
C VAL A 221 23.13 2.88 -15.52
N ILE A 222 24.07 2.71 -14.60
CA ILE A 222 25.43 3.32 -14.64
C ILE A 222 26.19 2.88 -15.89
N ALA A 223 26.15 1.59 -16.23
CA ALA A 223 26.81 1.04 -17.41
C ALA A 223 26.18 1.53 -18.73
N GLY A 224 24.95 2.05 -18.70
CA GLY A 224 24.21 2.45 -19.90
C GLY A 224 23.58 1.29 -20.64
N ASP A 225 23.46 0.13 -19.98
CA ASP A 225 22.76 -1.02 -20.55
C ASP A 225 21.24 -0.84 -20.32
N ALA A 226 20.60 -0.22 -21.32
CA ALA A 226 19.19 0.14 -21.26
C ALA A 226 18.27 -1.08 -21.14
N GLU A 227 18.61 -2.19 -21.78
CA GLU A 227 17.82 -3.41 -21.73
C GLU A 227 17.99 -4.13 -20.37
N ALA A 228 19.21 -4.22 -19.86
CA ALA A 228 19.43 -4.76 -18.52
C ALA A 228 18.76 -3.90 -17.44
N ALA A 229 18.84 -2.58 -17.55
CA ALA A 229 18.18 -1.66 -16.61
C ALA A 229 16.66 -1.88 -16.58
N ALA A 230 16.02 -2.02 -17.74
CA ALA A 230 14.58 -2.31 -17.82
C ALA A 230 14.23 -3.68 -17.19
N ARG A 231 15.01 -4.73 -17.46
CA ARG A 231 14.78 -6.05 -16.85
C ARG A 231 14.96 -6.02 -15.32
N CYS A 232 16.04 -5.39 -14.83
CA CYS A 232 16.25 -5.26 -13.38
C CYS A 232 15.14 -4.46 -12.70
N ALA A 233 14.62 -3.41 -13.35
CA ALA A 233 13.47 -2.68 -12.86
C ALA A 233 12.21 -3.55 -12.81
N ALA A 234 11.93 -4.32 -13.86
CA ALA A 234 10.82 -5.26 -13.89
C ALA A 234 10.85 -6.25 -12.70
N GLU A 235 12.00 -6.88 -12.49
CA GLU A 235 12.21 -7.83 -11.38
C GLU A 235 12.08 -7.15 -10.01
N HIS A 236 12.57 -5.92 -9.89
CA HIS A 236 12.51 -5.20 -8.62
C HIS A 236 11.09 -4.77 -8.26
N PHE A 237 10.38 -4.17 -9.19
CA PHE A 237 9.03 -3.66 -8.92
C PHE A 237 7.97 -4.77 -8.82
N SER A 238 8.23 -5.98 -9.34
CA SER A 238 7.37 -7.14 -9.09
C SER A 238 7.32 -7.55 -7.62
N LEU A 239 8.32 -7.22 -6.79
CA LEU A 239 8.35 -7.57 -5.38
C LEU A 239 7.12 -7.07 -4.61
N THR A 240 6.81 -5.79 -4.78
CA THR A 240 5.67 -5.16 -4.11
C THR A 240 4.36 -5.69 -4.69
N GLU A 241 4.30 -5.88 -6.00
CA GLU A 241 3.13 -6.42 -6.69
C GLU A 241 2.80 -7.83 -6.21
N ASP A 242 3.79 -8.73 -6.20
CA ASP A 242 3.62 -10.12 -5.75
C ASP A 242 3.11 -10.18 -4.31
N MET A 243 3.70 -9.39 -3.41
CA MET A 243 3.29 -9.33 -2.02
C MET A 243 1.84 -8.85 -1.83
N ILE A 244 1.42 -7.84 -2.60
CA ILE A 244 0.04 -7.33 -2.54
C ILE A 244 -0.93 -8.38 -3.11
N ARG A 245 -0.56 -9.04 -4.21
CA ARG A 245 -1.37 -10.13 -4.82
C ARG A 245 -1.48 -11.34 -3.89
N GLU A 246 -0.40 -11.74 -3.24
CA GLU A 246 -0.41 -12.83 -2.24
C GLU A 246 -1.29 -12.50 -1.04
N LEU A 247 -1.23 -11.27 -0.54
CA LEU A 247 -2.12 -10.82 0.54
C LEU A 247 -3.60 -10.91 0.13
N HIS A 248 -3.94 -10.39 -1.05
CA HIS A 248 -5.31 -10.43 -1.56
C HIS A 248 -5.81 -11.87 -1.77
N ALA A 249 -4.99 -12.73 -2.39
CA ALA A 249 -5.34 -14.15 -2.59
C ALA A 249 -5.60 -14.86 -1.25
N ARG A 250 -4.75 -14.65 -0.24
CA ARG A 250 -4.92 -15.22 1.10
C ARG A 250 -6.24 -14.79 1.75
N ILE A 251 -6.58 -13.51 1.63
CA ILE A 251 -7.82 -12.98 2.20
C ILE A 251 -9.05 -13.59 1.53
N ARG A 252 -9.01 -13.75 0.21
CA ARG A 252 -10.10 -14.36 -0.53
C ARG A 252 -10.32 -15.84 -0.17
N LEU A 253 -9.25 -16.64 -0.09
CA LEU A 253 -9.34 -18.03 0.30
C LEU A 253 -9.98 -18.21 1.69
N ARG A 254 -9.65 -17.34 2.64
CA ARG A 254 -10.31 -17.35 3.97
C ARG A 254 -11.78 -16.96 3.91
N ALA A 255 -12.14 -15.98 3.10
CA ALA A 255 -13.53 -15.56 2.93
C ALA A 255 -14.40 -16.64 2.27
N GLU A 256 -13.81 -17.46 1.41
CA GLU A 256 -14.45 -18.60 0.74
C GLU A 256 -14.53 -19.85 1.65
N GLY A 257 -13.96 -19.82 2.86
CA GLY A 257 -14.08 -20.88 3.87
C GLY A 257 -13.20 -22.09 3.61
N ASP A 258 -12.06 -21.93 2.97
CA ASP A 258 -11.11 -23.02 2.74
C ASP A 258 -10.46 -23.47 4.07
N PRO A 259 -10.69 -24.73 4.54
CA PRO A 259 -10.20 -25.20 5.83
C PRO A 259 -8.69 -25.48 5.89
N GLU A 260 -7.96 -25.39 4.77
CA GLU A 260 -6.50 -25.66 4.73
C GLU A 260 -5.64 -24.44 5.11
N PHE A 261 -6.24 -23.26 5.37
CA PHE A 261 -5.51 -22.10 5.83
C PHE A 261 -5.93 -21.70 7.27
N PRO A 262 -5.05 -21.96 8.26
CA PRO A 262 -5.28 -21.56 9.65
C PRO A 262 -5.19 -20.05 9.88
#